data_42fb38dd334bf3d3cb8b4e42c616e3fb
#
_entry.id   42fb38dd334bf3d3cb8b4e42c616e3fb
#
_cell.length_a   1.000
_cell.length_b   1.000
_cell.length_c   1.000
_cell.angle_alpha   90.00
_cell.angle_beta   90.00
_cell.angle_gamma   90.00
#
_symmetry.space_group_name_H-M   'P 1'
#
loop_
_entity.id
_entity.type
_entity.pdbx_description
1 polymer ?
#
loop_
_entity_poly.entity_id
_entity_poly.type
_entity_poly.pdbx_seq_one_letter_code
_entity_poly.pdbx_strand_id
1 'polypeptide(L)'
;MRDDITNMTAIFKTHEECKEPRTVLIEGDPGMGKTTYCQKLAYDWVTSRXHWDKSFPMIALLLLLRCHDIKSNLWQAIDDQLLPDDIDEECKKNLFKFIRKNQSRVLFVLDGLDEADHSEIDMFIDLAQSKGLHKCLFVFTSRHESGMKMRPYCDNLWXIVGFTEEDAERFIYKYFRNMEHLAERLLKEIRSRSDLRQLTSNPLNIALLCILCEDFKETFPESRTQLYIEIVKCVLRRYEEKEG
;
A
#
# COMPACT_ATOMS: atom_id res chain seq x y z
N MET A 1 -5.60 -14.06 17.97
CA MET A 1 -4.53 -13.28 18.62
C MET A 1 -4.02 -12.32 17.56
N ARG A 2 -4.18 -11.00 17.74
CA ARG A 2 -3.61 -10.02 16.81
C ARG A 2 -2.14 -9.86 17.18
N ASP A 3 -1.27 -10.45 16.40
CA ASP A 3 0.16 -10.18 16.53
C ASP A 3 0.43 -8.80 15.93
N ASP A 4 0.81 -7.85 16.76
CA ASP A 4 1.25 -6.54 16.29
C ASP A 4 2.48 -6.75 15.39
N ILE A 5 2.32 -6.48 14.12
CA ILE A 5 3.41 -6.67 13.17
C ILE A 5 4.41 -5.52 13.33
N THR A 6 5.49 -5.81 14.00
CA THR A 6 6.62 -4.91 14.09
C THR A 6 7.49 -4.96 12.83
N ASN A 7 7.29 -5.96 11.96
CA ASN A 7 8.05 -6.13 10.72
C ASN A 7 7.12 -6.33 9.52
N MET A 8 7.10 -5.35 8.62
CA MET A 8 6.29 -5.31 7.40
C MET A 8 6.52 -6.50 6.45
N THR A 9 7.63 -7.22 6.61
CA THR A 9 7.99 -8.35 5.74
C THR A 9 7.66 -9.70 6.36
N ALA A 10 7.04 -9.75 7.54
CA ALA A 10 6.63 -11.01 8.18
C ALA A 10 5.36 -11.62 7.55
N ILE A 11 4.96 -11.15 6.38
CA ILE A 11 3.69 -11.51 5.73
C ILE A 11 3.64 -12.95 5.22
N PHE A 12 4.79 -13.60 5.04
CA PHE A 12 4.89 -15.00 4.63
C PHE A 12 5.17 -15.94 5.79
N LYS A 13 4.89 -15.54 7.04
CA LYS A 13 5.04 -16.44 8.19
C LYS A 13 4.16 -17.67 8.06
N THR A 14 4.75 -18.81 8.35
CA THR A 14 4.06 -20.11 8.40
C THR A 14 3.10 -20.16 9.59
N HIS A 15 2.03 -20.93 9.44
CA HIS A 15 1.07 -21.19 10.51
C HIS A 15 0.59 -22.65 10.44
N GLU A 16 -0.24 -23.06 11.38
CA GLU A 16 -0.66 -24.46 11.51
C GLU A 16 -1.28 -25.04 10.22
N GLU A 17 -2.08 -24.23 9.54
CA GLU A 17 -2.81 -24.63 8.32
C GLU A 17 -1.98 -24.49 7.05
N CYS A 18 -0.91 -23.68 7.05
CA CYS A 18 -0.09 -23.50 5.87
C CYS A 18 1.40 -23.35 6.22
N LYS A 19 2.20 -24.31 5.74
CA LYS A 19 3.65 -24.37 6.00
C LYS A 19 4.48 -23.62 4.96
N GLU A 20 3.90 -23.30 3.80
CA GLU A 20 4.56 -22.54 2.72
C GLU A 20 3.59 -21.53 2.13
N PRO A 21 3.26 -20.44 2.87
CA PRO A 21 2.37 -19.42 2.33
C PRO A 21 2.94 -18.79 1.05
N ARG A 22 2.11 -18.71 0.02
CA ARG A 22 2.47 -18.14 -1.28
C ARG A 22 1.57 -16.96 -1.66
N THR A 23 0.35 -16.94 -1.14
CA THR A 23 -0.67 -15.95 -1.47
C THR A 23 -1.06 -15.19 -0.20
N VAL A 24 -0.82 -13.90 -0.21
CA VAL A 24 -1.06 -13.01 0.93
C VAL A 24 -2.06 -11.94 0.52
N LEU A 25 -3.09 -11.75 1.33
CA LEU A 25 -4.02 -10.62 1.19
C LEU A 25 -3.78 -9.62 2.32
N ILE A 26 -3.57 -8.37 1.96
CA ILE A 26 -3.38 -7.27 2.91
C ILE A 26 -4.57 -6.33 2.79
N GLU A 27 -5.36 -6.25 3.85
CA GLU A 27 -6.55 -5.41 3.87
C GLU A 27 -6.34 -4.14 4.70
N GLY A 28 -7.05 -3.08 4.34
CA GLY A 28 -7.06 -1.83 5.11
C GLY A 28 -8.02 -0.82 4.51
N ASP A 29 -8.51 0.06 5.34
CA ASP A 29 -9.43 1.13 4.93
C ASP A 29 -8.76 2.13 3.98
N PRO A 30 -9.54 2.97 3.29
CA PRO A 30 -8.97 4.04 2.46
C PRO A 30 -8.03 4.94 3.27
N GLY A 31 -6.90 5.29 2.68
CA GLY A 31 -5.92 6.17 3.31
C GLY A 31 -5.00 5.52 4.34
N MET A 32 -5.14 4.23 4.60
CA MET A 32 -4.33 3.50 5.62
C MET A 32 -2.92 3.15 5.15
N GLY A 33 -2.59 3.41 3.88
CA GLY A 33 -1.23 3.25 3.37
C GLY A 33 -0.95 1.95 2.62
N LYS A 34 -1.96 1.27 2.08
CA LYS A 34 -1.79 0.04 1.28
C LYS A 34 -0.79 0.23 0.13
N THR A 35 -1.02 1.23 -0.70
CA THR A 35 -0.13 1.56 -1.82
C THR A 35 1.27 1.94 -1.33
N THR A 36 1.36 2.71 -0.24
CA THR A 36 2.65 3.08 0.38
C THR A 36 3.40 1.82 0.82
N TYR A 37 2.70 0.84 1.39
CA TYR A 37 3.27 -0.45 1.77
C TYR A 37 3.85 -1.17 0.54
N CYS A 38 3.08 -1.26 -0.56
CA CYS A 38 3.53 -1.91 -1.80
C CYS A 38 4.79 -1.25 -2.36
N GLN A 39 4.79 0.09 -2.41
CA GLN A 39 5.93 0.88 -2.88
C GLN A 39 7.15 0.71 -1.96
N LYS A 40 6.92 0.71 -0.65
CA LYS A 40 7.99 0.51 0.35
C LYS A 40 8.61 -0.88 0.21
N LEU A 41 7.79 -1.91 0.03
CA LEU A 41 8.24 -3.29 -0.17
C LEU A 41 9.14 -3.38 -1.42
N ALA A 42 8.71 -2.78 -2.54
CA ALA A 42 9.48 -2.76 -3.78
C ALA A 42 10.78 -1.97 -3.61
N TYR A 43 10.73 -0.81 -2.97
CA TYR A 43 11.91 0.03 -2.71
C TYR A 43 12.94 -0.73 -1.85
N ASP A 44 12.47 -1.36 -0.77
CA ASP A 44 13.37 -2.10 0.14
C ASP A 44 13.97 -3.34 -0.53
N TRP A 45 13.23 -3.98 -1.43
CA TRP A 45 13.74 -5.11 -2.22
C TRP A 45 14.95 -4.71 -3.06
N VAL A 46 14.91 -3.51 -3.64
CA VAL A 46 16.01 -2.99 -4.47
C VAL A 46 17.19 -2.50 -3.61
N THR A 47 16.91 -1.78 -2.51
CA THR A 47 17.93 -1.03 -1.76
C THR A 47 18.50 -1.77 -0.57
N SER A 48 17.71 -2.46 0.22
CA SER A 48 18.18 -3.08 1.46
C SER A 48 17.20 -4.12 2.00
N ARG A 49 17.63 -5.34 2.03
CA ARG A 49 16.91 -6.48 2.57
C ARG A 49 17.41 -6.98 3.95
N UNK A 50 18.04 -6.29 4.35
CA UNK A 50 18.65 -6.60 5.51
C UNK A 50 17.82 -6.74 6.70
N HIS A 51 16.90 -5.95 6.73
CA HIS A 51 15.95 -5.97 7.86
C HIS A 51 14.71 -6.82 7.60
N TRP A 52 14.68 -7.55 6.51
CA TRP A 52 13.52 -8.38 6.16
C TRP A 52 13.39 -9.55 7.13
N ASP A 53 12.14 -9.92 7.43
CA ASP A 53 11.86 -11.07 8.28
C ASP A 53 12.41 -12.34 7.63
N LYS A 54 12.89 -13.26 8.45
CA LYS A 54 13.47 -14.54 7.99
C LYS A 54 12.44 -15.43 7.27
N SER A 55 11.15 -15.22 7.51
CA SER A 55 10.08 -15.95 6.82
C SER A 55 9.86 -15.44 5.39
N PHE A 56 10.41 -14.26 5.03
CA PHE A 56 10.22 -13.71 3.68
C PHE A 56 11.02 -14.53 2.67
N PRO A 57 10.37 -15.05 1.62
CA PRO A 57 11.06 -15.89 0.63
C PRO A 57 12.19 -15.19 -0.11
N MET A 58 13.16 -15.96 -0.55
CA MET A 58 14.26 -15.47 -1.38
C MET A 58 13.77 -15.20 -2.80
N ILE A 59 13.52 -13.95 -3.13
CA ILE A 59 13.00 -13.55 -4.45
C ILE A 59 14.10 -12.96 -5.35
N ALA A 60 14.02 -13.28 -6.63
CA ALA A 60 14.90 -12.77 -7.68
C ALA A 60 14.24 -11.65 -8.48
N LEU A 61 12.93 -11.61 -8.50
CA LEU A 61 12.17 -10.62 -9.27
C LEU A 61 10.90 -10.23 -8.50
N LEU A 62 10.71 -8.93 -8.29
CA LEU A 62 9.49 -8.34 -7.74
C LEU A 62 8.82 -7.51 -8.84
N LEU A 63 7.54 -7.76 -9.07
CA LEU A 63 6.72 -7.08 -10.06
C LEU A 63 5.55 -6.40 -9.34
N LEU A 64 5.59 -5.06 -9.27
CA LEU A 64 4.54 -4.26 -8.65
C LEU A 64 3.59 -3.75 -9.74
N LEU A 65 2.35 -4.20 -9.67
CA LEU A 65 1.30 -3.88 -10.66
C LEU A 65 0.08 -3.28 -9.96
N ARG A 66 -0.57 -2.33 -10.62
CA ARG A 66 -1.84 -1.75 -10.15
C ARG A 66 -3.00 -2.54 -10.75
N CYS A 67 -3.86 -3.08 -9.90
CA CYS A 67 -5.01 -3.91 -10.34
C CYS A 67 -5.96 -3.15 -11.27
N HIS A 68 -6.20 -1.86 -10.99
CA HIS A 68 -7.06 -1.00 -11.82
C HIS A 68 -6.64 -0.97 -13.31
N ASP A 69 -5.35 -1.07 -13.56
CA ASP A 69 -4.78 -0.96 -14.92
C ASP A 69 -4.62 -2.32 -15.62
N ILE A 70 -5.02 -3.42 -14.96
CA ILE A 70 -4.98 -4.77 -15.58
C ILE A 70 -6.30 -5.01 -16.31
N LYS A 71 -6.27 -5.13 -17.60
CA LYS A 71 -7.50 -5.21 -18.42
C LYS A 71 -7.77 -6.59 -19.06
N SER A 72 -6.78 -7.47 -19.11
CA SER A 72 -6.95 -8.76 -19.78
C SER A 72 -6.25 -9.92 -19.08
N ASN A 73 -4.96 -9.81 -18.91
CA ASN A 73 -4.16 -10.87 -18.27
C ASN A 73 -2.86 -10.30 -17.72
N LEU A 74 -2.23 -11.09 -16.87
CA LEU A 74 -1.03 -10.66 -16.15
C LEU A 74 0.17 -10.35 -17.07
N TRP A 75 0.30 -11.09 -18.18
CA TRP A 75 1.43 -10.89 -19.12
C TRP A 75 1.31 -9.54 -19.83
N GLN A 76 0.10 -9.18 -20.24
CA GLN A 76 -0.17 -7.88 -20.85
C GLN A 76 0.04 -6.75 -19.82
N ALA A 77 -0.38 -6.97 -18.56
CA ALA A 77 -0.18 -5.98 -17.49
C ALA A 77 1.30 -5.71 -17.23
N ILE A 78 2.16 -6.75 -17.29
CA ILE A 78 3.61 -6.57 -17.17
C ILE A 78 4.12 -5.69 -18.32
N ASP A 79 3.66 -5.97 -19.52
CA ASP A 79 4.03 -5.21 -20.72
C ASP A 79 3.64 -3.74 -20.57
N ASP A 80 2.37 -3.50 -20.31
CA ASP A 80 1.78 -2.15 -20.27
C ASP A 80 2.30 -1.29 -19.11
N GLN A 81 2.56 -1.89 -17.93
CA GLN A 81 2.89 -1.12 -16.72
C GLN A 81 4.39 -1.05 -16.41
N LEU A 82 5.16 -2.04 -16.84
CA LEU A 82 6.55 -2.18 -16.36
C LEU A 82 7.60 -2.14 -17.45
N LEU A 83 7.24 -2.40 -18.71
CA LEU A 83 8.21 -2.45 -19.78
C LEU A 83 8.19 -1.16 -20.61
N PRO A 84 9.35 -0.69 -21.09
CA PRO A 84 9.39 0.47 -22.00
C PRO A 84 8.69 0.14 -23.31
N ASP A 85 8.06 1.14 -23.94
CA ASP A 85 7.36 1.00 -25.24
C ASP A 85 8.29 0.50 -26.36
N ASP A 86 9.59 0.80 -26.25
CA ASP A 86 10.61 0.44 -27.26
C ASP A 86 11.41 -0.82 -26.89
N ILE A 87 10.93 -1.63 -25.95
CA ILE A 87 11.64 -2.84 -25.53
C ILE A 87 11.77 -3.82 -26.71
N ASP A 88 12.95 -4.41 -26.85
CA ASP A 88 13.19 -5.45 -27.83
C ASP A 88 12.35 -6.71 -27.53
N GLU A 89 11.67 -7.24 -28.53
CA GLU A 89 10.79 -8.41 -28.42
C GLU A 89 11.51 -9.66 -27.89
N GLU A 90 12.79 -9.81 -28.17
CA GLU A 90 13.58 -10.92 -27.62
C GLU A 90 13.81 -10.75 -26.11
N CYS A 91 14.09 -9.52 -25.66
CA CYS A 91 14.23 -9.20 -24.25
C CYS A 91 12.91 -9.46 -23.49
N LYS A 92 11.78 -9.08 -24.04
CA LYS A 92 10.47 -9.33 -23.48
C LYS A 92 10.19 -10.84 -23.37
N LYS A 93 10.45 -11.61 -24.41
CA LYS A 93 10.31 -13.08 -24.41
C LYS A 93 11.22 -13.73 -23.36
N ASN A 94 12.44 -13.22 -23.21
CA ASN A 94 13.41 -13.74 -22.22
C ASN A 94 12.94 -13.43 -20.80
N LEU A 95 12.35 -12.27 -20.52
CA LEU A 95 11.77 -11.95 -19.22
C LEU A 95 10.61 -12.92 -18.89
N PHE A 96 9.70 -13.12 -19.83
CA PHE A 96 8.55 -14.03 -19.61
C PHE A 96 9.02 -15.48 -19.42
N LYS A 97 10.05 -15.91 -20.15
CA LYS A 97 10.69 -17.21 -19.99
C LYS A 97 11.35 -17.34 -18.60
N PHE A 98 12.01 -16.29 -18.14
CA PHE A 98 12.61 -16.22 -16.80
C PHE A 98 11.54 -16.42 -15.72
N ILE A 99 10.43 -15.67 -15.81
CA ILE A 99 9.31 -15.78 -14.86
C ILE A 99 8.79 -17.24 -14.79
N ARG A 100 8.51 -17.83 -15.94
CA ARG A 100 7.99 -19.22 -16.02
C ARG A 100 8.98 -20.24 -15.44
N LYS A 101 10.28 -20.04 -15.62
CA LYS A 101 11.31 -20.99 -15.14
C LYS A 101 11.65 -20.80 -13.66
N ASN A 102 11.45 -19.60 -13.12
CA ASN A 102 11.90 -19.25 -11.76
C ASN A 102 10.73 -18.87 -10.84
N GLN A 103 9.56 -19.47 -11.05
CA GLN A 103 8.32 -19.08 -10.37
C GLN A 103 8.46 -18.92 -8.85
N SER A 104 9.10 -19.85 -8.16
CA SER A 104 9.27 -19.82 -6.70
C SER A 104 10.10 -18.64 -6.19
N ARG A 105 10.72 -17.90 -7.11
CA ARG A 105 11.54 -16.72 -6.79
C ARG A 105 10.97 -15.44 -7.41
N VAL A 106 9.72 -15.48 -7.88
CA VAL A 106 9.04 -14.32 -8.47
C VAL A 106 7.88 -13.92 -7.54
N LEU A 107 7.86 -12.66 -7.16
CA LEU A 107 6.81 -12.06 -6.34
C LEU A 107 6.02 -11.04 -7.16
N PHE A 108 4.73 -11.26 -7.25
CA PHE A 108 3.77 -10.29 -7.78
C PHE A 108 3.16 -9.52 -6.62
N VAL A 109 3.28 -8.21 -6.64
CA VAL A 109 2.61 -7.29 -5.71
C VAL A 109 1.49 -6.61 -6.51
N LEU A 110 0.25 -6.93 -6.19
CA LEU A 110 -0.95 -6.53 -6.93
C LEU A 110 -1.72 -5.52 -6.06
N ASP A 111 -1.50 -4.24 -6.34
CA ASP A 111 -2.02 -3.14 -5.52
C ASP A 111 -3.42 -2.73 -5.95
N GLY A 112 -4.35 -2.69 -4.99
CA GLY A 112 -5.68 -2.13 -5.17
C GLY A 112 -6.68 -3.05 -5.86
N LEU A 113 -6.87 -4.28 -5.36
CA LEU A 113 -7.88 -5.22 -5.87
C LEU A 113 -9.29 -4.61 -5.86
N ASP A 114 -9.57 -3.72 -4.90
CA ASP A 114 -10.86 -3.02 -4.81
C ASP A 114 -11.05 -1.96 -5.92
N GLU A 115 -10.00 -1.65 -6.66
CA GLU A 115 -10.03 -0.69 -7.78
C GLU A 115 -10.15 -1.39 -9.14
N ALA A 116 -10.05 -2.73 -9.17
CA ALA A 116 -10.20 -3.54 -10.38
C ALA A 116 -11.67 -3.67 -10.80
N ASP A 117 -11.93 -3.89 -12.07
CA ASP A 117 -13.28 -4.17 -12.57
C ASP A 117 -13.79 -5.51 -12.01
N HIS A 118 -15.07 -5.53 -11.66
CA HIS A 118 -15.70 -6.73 -11.09
C HIS A 118 -15.57 -7.98 -11.99
N SER A 119 -15.53 -7.77 -13.31
CA SER A 119 -15.34 -8.86 -14.29
C SER A 119 -13.95 -9.49 -14.24
N GLU A 120 -12.99 -8.84 -13.61
CA GLU A 120 -11.60 -9.30 -13.54
C GLU A 120 -11.26 -10.00 -12.22
N ILE A 121 -12.16 -9.95 -11.23
CA ILE A 121 -11.93 -10.59 -9.91
C ILE A 121 -11.66 -12.09 -10.09
N ASP A 122 -12.36 -12.76 -10.99
CA ASP A 122 -12.16 -14.20 -11.26
C ASP A 122 -10.73 -14.50 -11.73
N MET A 123 -10.13 -13.61 -12.52
CA MET A 123 -8.72 -13.73 -12.90
C MET A 123 -7.79 -13.69 -11.68
N PHE A 124 -8.04 -12.75 -10.74
CA PHE A 124 -7.23 -12.66 -9.51
C PHE A 124 -7.41 -13.89 -8.62
N ILE A 125 -8.63 -14.44 -8.56
CA ILE A 125 -8.92 -15.69 -7.85
C ILE A 125 -8.13 -16.84 -8.49
N ASP A 126 -8.13 -16.92 -9.83
CA ASP A 126 -7.35 -17.93 -10.56
C ASP A 126 -5.84 -17.81 -10.27
N LEU A 127 -5.33 -16.60 -10.19
CA LEU A 127 -3.94 -16.34 -9.80
C LEU A 127 -3.67 -16.83 -8.35
N ALA A 128 -4.58 -16.50 -7.43
CA ALA A 128 -4.48 -16.93 -6.02
C ALA A 128 -4.55 -18.47 -5.90
N GLN A 129 -5.34 -19.14 -6.76
CA GLN A 129 -5.40 -20.60 -6.84
C GLN A 129 -4.21 -21.20 -7.60
N SER A 130 -3.25 -20.37 -7.93
CA SER A 130 -2.00 -20.76 -8.60
C SER A 130 -2.20 -21.41 -9.98
N LYS A 131 -3.27 -21.06 -10.68
CA LYS A 131 -3.51 -21.57 -12.04
C LYS A 131 -2.53 -20.93 -13.04
N GLY A 132 -1.59 -21.72 -13.54
CA GLY A 132 -0.60 -21.30 -14.53
C GLY A 132 0.73 -20.79 -13.96
N LEU A 133 0.70 -20.10 -12.82
CA LEU A 133 1.90 -19.59 -12.12
C LEU A 133 1.96 -20.14 -10.69
N HIS A 134 1.70 -21.42 -10.57
CA HIS A 134 1.43 -22.15 -9.32
C HIS A 134 2.53 -22.12 -8.26
N LYS A 135 3.73 -21.67 -8.60
CA LYS A 135 4.84 -21.54 -7.65
C LYS A 135 5.20 -20.09 -7.37
N CYS A 136 4.60 -19.13 -8.05
CA CYS A 136 4.86 -17.71 -7.80
C CYS A 136 4.27 -17.28 -6.45
N LEU A 137 4.83 -16.21 -5.94
CA LEU A 137 4.35 -15.56 -4.71
C LEU A 137 3.45 -14.40 -5.11
N PHE A 138 2.38 -14.21 -4.36
CA PHE A 138 1.42 -13.13 -4.61
C PHE A 138 1.13 -12.36 -3.33
N VAL A 139 1.17 -11.04 -3.42
CA VAL A 139 0.68 -10.12 -2.39
C VAL A 139 -0.41 -9.28 -3.05
N PHE A 140 -1.61 -9.34 -2.53
CA PHE A 140 -2.74 -8.52 -2.95
C PHE A 140 -3.02 -7.48 -1.87
N THR A 141 -3.37 -6.25 -2.28
CA THR A 141 -3.94 -5.28 -1.34
C THR A 141 -5.39 -5.00 -1.72
N SER A 142 -6.24 -4.74 -0.72
CA SER A 142 -7.66 -4.49 -0.94
C SER A 142 -8.28 -3.72 0.22
N ARG A 143 -9.44 -3.13 -0.02
CA ARG A 143 -10.35 -2.77 1.08
C ARG A 143 -11.00 -4.04 1.60
N HIS A 144 -11.45 -3.98 2.85
CA HIS A 144 -12.06 -5.11 3.55
C HIS A 144 -13.23 -5.75 2.77
N GLU A 145 -14.13 -4.91 2.27
CA GLU A 145 -15.34 -5.37 1.56
C GLU A 145 -15.01 -6.13 0.26
N SER A 146 -14.12 -5.58 -0.54
CA SER A 146 -13.70 -6.20 -1.80
C SER A 146 -12.81 -7.41 -1.58
N GLY A 147 -12.01 -7.40 -0.52
CA GLY A 147 -11.13 -8.51 -0.15
C GLY A 147 -11.89 -9.79 0.25
N MET A 148 -13.12 -9.68 0.74
CA MET A 148 -13.92 -10.82 1.22
C MET A 148 -13.98 -11.99 0.23
N LYS A 149 -14.12 -11.69 -1.07
CA LYS A 149 -14.17 -12.72 -2.12
C LYS A 149 -12.84 -13.44 -2.30
N MET A 150 -11.73 -12.72 -2.03
CA MET A 150 -10.38 -13.23 -2.23
C MET A 150 -9.87 -14.06 -1.04
N ARG A 151 -10.35 -13.77 0.18
CA ARG A 151 -9.88 -14.39 1.43
C ARG A 151 -9.81 -15.92 1.40
N PRO A 152 -10.83 -16.64 0.87
CA PRO A 152 -10.79 -18.12 0.87
C PRO A 152 -9.65 -18.72 0.02
N TYR A 153 -9.02 -17.90 -0.81
CA TYR A 153 -7.99 -18.33 -1.75
C TYR A 153 -6.59 -17.85 -1.36
N CYS A 154 -6.48 -17.17 -0.20
CA CYS A 154 -5.21 -16.64 0.29
C CYS A 154 -4.71 -17.46 1.49
N ASP A 155 -3.41 -17.72 1.51
CA ASP A 155 -2.76 -18.47 2.59
C ASP A 155 -2.66 -17.63 3.87
N ASN A 156 -2.35 -16.33 3.73
CA ASN A 156 -2.20 -15.40 4.85
C ASN A 156 -3.07 -14.16 4.65
N LEU A 157 -3.62 -13.65 5.76
CA LEU A 157 -4.45 -12.45 5.79
C LEU A 157 -3.89 -11.47 6.83
N TRP A 158 -3.67 -10.24 6.42
CA TRP A 158 -3.11 -9.19 7.26
C TRP A 158 -3.91 -7.89 7.22
N UNK A 159 -3.86 -7.04 8.07
CA UNK A 159 -4.54 -5.89 8.05
C UNK A 159 -3.65 -4.79 8.28
N ILE A 160 -3.81 -3.80 7.72
CA ILE A 160 -3.21 -2.50 8.01
C ILE A 160 -4.19 -1.70 8.86
N VAL A 161 -3.81 -1.45 10.08
CA VAL A 161 -4.73 -0.84 11.07
C VAL A 161 -4.50 0.67 11.26
N GLY A 162 -3.56 1.26 10.53
CA GLY A 162 -3.24 2.68 10.62
C GLY A 162 -2.22 3.01 11.72
N PHE A 163 -2.18 4.28 12.11
CA PHE A 163 -1.21 4.80 13.08
C PHE A 163 -1.68 4.69 14.53
N THR A 164 -0.75 4.37 15.42
CA THR A 164 -0.93 4.61 16.86
C THR A 164 -0.76 6.11 17.12
N GLU A 165 -1.07 6.55 18.34
CA GLU A 165 -0.82 7.96 18.75
C GLU A 165 0.67 8.31 18.61
N GLU A 166 1.55 7.39 18.97
CA GLU A 166 3.01 7.57 18.86
C GLU A 166 3.46 7.67 17.40
N ASP A 167 2.90 6.86 16.52
CA ASP A 167 3.20 6.92 15.08
C ASP A 167 2.74 8.25 14.48
N ALA A 168 1.55 8.70 14.86
CA ALA A 168 0.99 9.98 14.44
C ALA A 168 1.90 11.15 14.86
N GLU A 169 2.31 11.17 16.13
CA GLU A 169 3.25 12.17 16.65
C GLU A 169 4.57 12.15 15.89
N ARG A 170 5.14 10.96 15.72
CA ARG A 170 6.42 10.78 14.99
C ARG A 170 6.30 11.28 13.54
N PHE A 171 5.17 10.98 12.89
CA PHE A 171 4.90 11.45 11.52
C PHE A 171 4.85 13.00 11.48
N ILE A 172 4.12 13.62 12.40
CA ILE A 172 3.96 15.08 12.46
C ILE A 172 5.33 15.76 12.64
N TYR A 173 6.17 15.29 13.58
CA TYR A 173 7.52 15.83 13.78
C TYR A 173 8.40 15.62 12.55
N LYS A 174 8.29 14.47 11.89
CA LYS A 174 9.04 14.19 10.67
C LYS A 174 8.61 15.08 9.51
N TYR A 175 7.32 15.36 9.39
CA TYR A 175 6.76 16.24 8.37
C TYR A 175 7.28 17.69 8.58
N PHE A 176 7.23 18.16 9.81
CA PHE A 176 7.63 19.52 10.20
C PHE A 176 9.08 19.62 10.70
N ARG A 177 9.98 18.76 10.26
CA ARG A 177 11.36 18.63 10.78
C ARG A 177 12.14 19.97 10.87
N ASN A 178 11.80 20.95 10.05
CA ASN A 178 12.43 22.26 10.03
C ASN A 178 11.49 23.38 10.55
N MET A 179 10.32 23.01 11.06
CA MET A 179 9.27 23.95 11.53
C MET A 179 8.59 23.38 12.77
N GLU A 180 9.39 23.09 13.80
CA GLU A 180 8.95 22.42 15.03
C GLU A 180 7.74 23.12 15.70
N HIS A 181 7.68 24.45 15.62
CA HIS A 181 6.56 25.22 16.16
C HIS A 181 5.21 24.84 15.51
N LEU A 182 5.20 24.43 14.22
CA LEU A 182 3.99 23.94 13.56
C LEU A 182 3.61 22.53 14.03
N ALA A 183 4.60 21.68 14.28
CA ALA A 183 4.35 20.35 14.86
C ALA A 183 3.68 20.50 16.24
N GLU A 184 4.25 21.33 17.11
CA GLU A 184 3.70 21.58 18.45
C GLU A 184 2.30 22.17 18.39
N ARG A 185 2.08 23.14 17.47
CA ARG A 185 0.75 23.75 17.28
C ARG A 185 -0.28 22.69 16.88
N LEU A 186 0.03 21.84 15.87
CA LEU A 186 -0.87 20.80 15.42
C LEU A 186 -1.16 19.78 16.51
N LEU A 187 -0.13 19.33 17.23
CA LEU A 187 -0.27 18.38 18.33
C LEU A 187 -1.14 18.94 19.47
N LYS A 188 -1.00 20.22 19.78
CA LYS A 188 -1.84 20.92 20.78
C LYS A 188 -3.32 20.89 20.35
N GLU A 189 -3.60 21.18 19.08
CA GLU A 189 -4.97 21.13 18.53
C GLU A 189 -5.54 19.70 18.61
N ILE A 190 -4.77 18.70 18.18
CA ILE A 190 -5.18 17.28 18.21
C ILE A 190 -5.50 16.86 19.66
N ARG A 191 -4.65 17.23 20.63
CA ARG A 191 -4.84 16.84 22.03
C ARG A 191 -6.06 17.50 22.67
N SER A 192 -6.38 18.72 22.24
CA SER A 192 -7.53 19.49 22.79
C SER A 192 -8.87 19.10 22.18
N ARG A 193 -8.89 18.40 21.01
CA ARG A 193 -10.10 18.16 20.23
C ARG A 193 -10.27 16.67 19.89
N SER A 194 -11.36 16.08 20.41
CA SER A 194 -11.65 14.65 20.18
C SER A 194 -11.94 14.30 18.71
N ASP A 195 -12.54 15.24 17.95
CA ASP A 195 -12.81 15.05 16.52
C ASP A 195 -11.52 14.96 15.69
N LEU A 196 -10.52 15.78 16.00
CA LEU A 196 -9.20 15.71 15.35
C LEU A 196 -8.46 14.43 15.78
N ARG A 197 -8.52 14.07 17.06
CA ARG A 197 -7.88 12.86 17.58
C ARG A 197 -8.38 11.60 16.87
N GLN A 198 -9.68 11.52 16.55
CA GLN A 198 -10.25 10.40 15.80
C GLN A 198 -9.69 10.27 14.37
N LEU A 199 -9.19 11.37 13.80
CA LEU A 199 -8.62 11.35 12.46
C LEU A 199 -7.17 10.83 12.44
N THR A 200 -6.48 10.84 13.58
CA THR A 200 -5.03 10.56 13.63
C THR A 200 -4.65 9.09 13.41
N SER A 201 -5.60 8.17 13.54
CA SER A 201 -5.33 6.76 13.20
C SER A 201 -5.14 6.54 11.70
N ASN A 202 -5.63 7.49 10.87
CA ASN A 202 -5.54 7.38 9.42
C ASN A 202 -4.37 8.23 8.90
N PRO A 203 -3.31 7.60 8.32
CA PRO A 203 -2.14 8.32 7.81
C PRO A 203 -2.45 9.43 6.80
N LEU A 204 -3.43 9.21 5.92
CA LEU A 204 -3.83 10.24 4.95
C LEU A 204 -4.41 11.46 5.67
N ASN A 205 -5.26 11.24 6.66
CA ASN A 205 -5.85 12.35 7.42
C ASN A 205 -4.78 13.18 8.13
N ILE A 206 -3.78 12.52 8.73
CA ILE A 206 -2.67 13.25 9.38
C ILE A 206 -1.89 14.08 8.36
N ALA A 207 -1.59 13.51 7.20
CA ALA A 207 -0.89 14.26 6.14
C ALA A 207 -1.70 15.49 5.72
N LEU A 208 -3.02 15.34 5.58
CA LEU A 208 -3.92 16.45 5.23
C LEU A 208 -3.99 17.50 6.35
N LEU A 209 -3.98 17.08 7.61
CA LEU A 209 -3.93 18.01 8.75
C LEU A 209 -2.60 18.78 8.79
N CYS A 210 -1.48 18.13 8.44
CA CYS A 210 -0.18 18.80 8.32
C CYS A 210 -0.21 19.86 7.21
N ILE A 211 -0.74 19.53 6.04
CA ILE A 211 -0.90 20.46 4.91
C ILE A 211 -1.74 21.67 5.33
N LEU A 212 -2.87 21.41 5.97
CA LEU A 212 -3.75 22.49 6.45
C LEU A 212 -3.03 23.36 7.48
N CYS A 213 -2.27 22.75 8.39
CA CYS A 213 -1.53 23.47 9.44
C CYS A 213 -0.45 24.41 8.85
N GLU A 214 0.19 24.03 7.74
CA GLU A 214 1.14 24.89 7.02
C GLU A 214 0.45 26.13 6.44
N ASP A 215 -0.68 25.94 5.79
CA ASP A 215 -1.37 27.00 5.04
C ASP A 215 -2.21 27.88 5.96
N PHE A 216 -2.69 27.36 7.09
CA PHE A 216 -3.63 28.04 7.97
C PHE A 216 -2.88 28.72 9.13
N LYS A 217 -2.89 30.05 9.13
CA LYS A 217 -2.25 30.86 10.21
C LYS A 217 -3.15 31.00 11.44
N GLU A 218 -4.45 30.75 11.27
CA GLU A 218 -5.47 30.89 12.32
C GLU A 218 -5.80 29.54 12.98
N THR A 219 -6.77 29.53 13.87
CA THR A 219 -7.26 28.30 14.52
C THR A 219 -7.99 27.40 13.53
N PHE A 220 -7.85 26.09 13.69
CA PHE A 220 -8.54 25.11 12.86
C PHE A 220 -10.07 25.29 12.93
N PRO A 221 -10.80 25.09 11.82
CA PRO A 221 -12.26 25.17 11.84
C PRO A 221 -12.87 24.23 12.89
N GLU A 222 -13.90 24.71 13.59
CA GLU A 222 -14.55 23.92 14.65
C GLU A 222 -15.38 22.76 14.08
N SER A 223 -16.00 22.97 12.92
CA SER A 223 -16.85 21.95 12.32
C SER A 223 -16.03 21.04 11.42
N ARG A 224 -16.30 19.74 11.50
CA ARG A 224 -15.66 18.70 10.68
C ARG A 224 -15.88 18.96 9.18
N THR A 225 -17.08 19.41 8.80
CA THR A 225 -17.42 19.76 7.41
C THR A 225 -16.51 20.90 6.93
N GLN A 226 -16.42 21.97 7.72
CA GLN A 226 -15.56 23.11 7.38
C GLN A 226 -14.08 22.73 7.31
N LEU A 227 -13.64 21.84 8.18
CA LEU A 227 -12.26 21.30 8.16
C LEU A 227 -11.97 20.65 6.81
N TYR A 228 -12.85 19.76 6.32
CA TYR A 228 -12.67 19.11 5.02
C TYR A 228 -12.73 20.10 3.85
N ILE A 229 -13.60 21.11 3.93
CA ILE A 229 -13.68 22.17 2.91
C ILE A 229 -12.32 22.88 2.81
N GLU A 230 -11.73 23.27 3.94
CA GLU A 230 -10.43 23.95 3.95
C GLU A 230 -9.29 23.03 3.47
N ILE A 231 -9.32 21.76 3.83
CA ILE A 231 -8.36 20.74 3.31
C ILE A 231 -8.44 20.69 1.78
N VAL A 232 -9.65 20.60 1.22
CA VAL A 232 -9.85 20.53 -0.24
C VAL A 232 -9.31 21.80 -0.90
N LYS A 233 -9.62 22.97 -0.35
CA LYS A 233 -9.10 24.25 -0.86
C LYS A 233 -7.57 24.30 -0.87
N CYS A 234 -6.94 23.84 0.22
CA CYS A 234 -5.46 23.81 0.33
C CYS A 234 -4.85 22.88 -0.73
N VAL A 235 -5.42 21.69 -0.90
CA VAL A 235 -4.94 20.70 -1.87
C VAL A 235 -5.08 21.22 -3.29
N LEU A 236 -6.23 21.81 -3.64
CA LEU A 236 -6.48 22.36 -4.99
C LEU A 236 -5.52 23.52 -5.29
N ARG A 237 -5.33 24.45 -4.35
CA ARG A 237 -4.38 25.55 -4.51
C ARG A 237 -2.97 25.03 -4.80
N ARG A 238 -2.49 24.07 -4.03
CA ARG A 238 -1.15 23.48 -4.23
C ARG A 238 -1.03 22.74 -5.56
N TYR A 239 -2.11 22.16 -6.05
CA TYR A 239 -2.14 21.52 -7.36
C TYR A 239 -1.98 22.59 -8.46
N GLU A 240 -2.74 23.67 -8.40
CA GLU A 240 -2.68 24.78 -9.35
C GLU A 240 -1.28 25.42 -9.38
N GLU A 241 -0.65 25.60 -8.21
CA GLU A 241 0.71 26.15 -8.09
C GLU A 241 1.79 25.28 -8.72
N LYS A 242 1.56 23.99 -8.86
CA LYS A 242 2.51 23.06 -9.49
C LYS A 242 2.38 23.00 -11.00
N GLU A 243 1.20 23.28 -11.54
CA GLU A 243 0.93 23.23 -12.98
C GLU A 243 1.20 24.57 -13.70
N GLY A 244 1.31 25.70 -12.95
CA GLY A 244 1.63 27.02 -13.47
C GLY A 244 3.12 27.32 -13.43
#